data_7ddf94ae72be85e59db5d1213ce99a8b
#
_entry.id   7ddf94ae72be85e59db5d1213ce99a8b
#
_cell.length_a   1.000
_cell.length_b   1.000
_cell.length_c   1.000
_cell.angle_alpha   90.00
_cell.angle_beta   90.00
_cell.angle_gamma   90.00
#
_symmetry.space_group_name_H-M   'P 1'
#
loop_
_entity.id
_entity.type
_entity.pdbx_description
1 polymer ?
#
loop_
_entity_poly.entity_id
_entity_poly.type
_entity_poly.pdbx_seq_one_letter_code
_entity_poly.pdbx_strand_id
1 'polypeptide(L)'
;MREPVEPPATEIRFPSPRRARRDVLAVGTDFRAGTLLAAYRQGIFPWPQGTGRESEIVAWFSPDPRTLLPLDRIHWSRSLRRTLRHNPWTITVDAAFPGVMLACGAECDEGTWITSEVVAGYTQLHELGWAHSLEVGEEREF
;
A
#
# COMPACT_ATOMS: atom_id res chain seq x y z
N MET A 1 5.86 11.69 13.46
CA MET A 1 5.13 11.75 12.17
C MET A 1 4.88 13.19 11.81
N ARG A 2 5.01 13.56 10.55
CA ARG A 2 4.68 14.90 10.04
C ARG A 2 3.16 15.02 9.87
N GLU A 3 2.64 16.25 9.96
CA GLU A 3 1.25 16.51 9.61
C GLU A 3 1.06 16.28 8.10
N PRO A 4 0.04 15.48 7.68
CA PRO A 4 -0.15 15.17 6.28
C PRO A 4 -0.51 16.40 5.46
N VAL A 5 0.11 16.54 4.30
CA VAL A 5 -0.14 17.60 3.32
C VAL A 5 -1.02 17.08 2.20
N GLU A 6 -2.11 17.76 1.90
CA GLU A 6 -2.99 17.37 0.80
C GLU A 6 -2.28 17.50 -0.55
N PRO A 7 -2.26 16.42 -1.38
CA PRO A 7 -1.76 16.53 -2.73
C PRO A 7 -2.71 17.36 -3.62
N PRO A 8 -2.24 17.81 -4.78
CA PRO A 8 -3.12 18.40 -5.79
C PRO A 8 -4.29 17.47 -6.11
N ALA A 9 -5.48 18.03 -6.20
CA ALA A 9 -6.68 17.25 -6.48
C ALA A 9 -6.58 16.56 -7.86
N THR A 10 -7.09 15.32 -7.93
CA THR A 10 -7.22 14.61 -9.20
C THR A 10 -8.50 15.01 -9.93
N GLU A 11 -8.44 15.00 -11.27
CA GLU A 11 -9.63 15.13 -12.12
C GLU A 11 -10.37 13.79 -12.30
N ILE A 12 -9.73 12.69 -11.89
CA ILE A 12 -10.31 11.34 -12.02
C ILE A 12 -11.44 11.16 -11.01
N ARG A 13 -12.60 10.76 -11.52
CA ARG A 13 -13.76 10.43 -10.70
C ARG A 13 -13.99 8.93 -10.72
N PHE A 14 -13.81 8.30 -9.56
CA PHE A 14 -14.09 6.87 -9.40
C PHE A 14 -15.59 6.62 -9.26
N PRO A 15 -16.14 5.57 -9.92
CA PRO A 15 -17.49 5.09 -9.63
C PRO A 15 -17.62 4.68 -8.15
N SER A 16 -18.83 4.82 -7.60
CA SER A 16 -19.06 4.39 -6.21
C SER A 16 -18.94 2.87 -6.08
N PRO A 17 -18.05 2.36 -5.20
CA PRO A 17 -17.92 0.92 -4.96
C PRO A 17 -19.23 0.26 -4.55
N ARG A 18 -20.07 0.96 -3.78
CA ARG A 18 -21.37 0.44 -3.28
C ARG A 18 -22.38 0.17 -4.39
N ARG A 19 -22.21 0.71 -5.57
CA ARG A 19 -23.08 0.53 -6.75
C ARG A 19 -22.44 -0.32 -7.83
N ALA A 20 -21.19 -0.70 -7.65
CA ALA A 20 -20.46 -1.51 -8.61
C ALA A 20 -20.97 -2.95 -8.59
N ARG A 21 -21.00 -3.58 -9.75
CA ARG A 21 -21.33 -5.01 -9.92
C ARG A 21 -20.11 -5.86 -10.21
N ARG A 22 -18.93 -5.24 -10.23
CA ARG A 22 -17.64 -5.87 -10.53
C ARG A 22 -16.58 -5.29 -9.61
N ASP A 23 -15.57 -6.06 -9.31
CA ASP A 23 -14.45 -5.65 -8.46
C ASP A 23 -13.57 -4.58 -9.12
N VAL A 24 -13.44 -4.60 -10.45
CA VAL A 24 -12.76 -3.55 -11.23
C VAL A 24 -13.72 -2.40 -11.50
N LEU A 25 -13.40 -1.24 -10.97
CA LEU A 25 -14.22 -0.03 -11.06
C LEU A 25 -13.80 0.91 -12.18
N ALA A 26 -12.50 0.96 -12.44
CA ALA A 26 -11.93 1.84 -13.45
C ALA A 26 -10.62 1.24 -13.98
N VAL A 27 -10.20 1.74 -15.14
CA VAL A 27 -8.90 1.42 -15.76
C VAL A 27 -8.26 2.74 -16.17
N GLY A 28 -6.96 2.88 -15.92
CA GLY A 28 -6.21 4.11 -16.22
C GLY A 28 -4.72 3.91 -16.14
N THR A 29 -3.97 5.02 -16.12
CA THR A 29 -2.49 5.01 -16.09
C THR A 29 -1.92 5.92 -15.01
N ASP A 30 -2.74 6.50 -14.13
CA ASP A 30 -2.35 7.57 -13.22
C ASP A 30 -2.06 7.06 -11.80
N PHE A 31 -0.80 7.18 -11.38
CA PHE A 31 -0.33 6.90 -10.01
C PHE A 31 0.01 8.17 -9.21
N ARG A 32 -0.42 9.35 -9.65
CA ARG A 32 -0.16 10.58 -8.88
C ARG A 32 -0.79 10.49 -7.48
N ALA A 33 -0.12 11.10 -6.50
CA ALA A 33 -0.54 11.05 -5.10
C ALA A 33 -2.00 11.47 -4.89
N GLY A 34 -2.50 12.49 -5.60
CA GLY A 34 -3.89 12.93 -5.53
C GLY A 34 -4.89 11.87 -5.99
N THR A 35 -4.54 11.13 -7.04
CA THR A 35 -5.39 10.04 -7.56
C THR A 35 -5.37 8.84 -6.61
N LEU A 36 -4.21 8.45 -6.12
CA LEU A 36 -4.07 7.38 -5.12
C LEU A 36 -4.87 7.70 -3.86
N LEU A 37 -4.71 8.89 -3.31
CA LEU A 37 -5.41 9.29 -2.08
C LEU A 37 -6.92 9.36 -2.27
N ALA A 38 -7.40 9.90 -3.41
CA ALA A 38 -8.82 9.93 -3.74
C ALA A 38 -9.44 8.54 -3.87
N ALA A 39 -8.70 7.58 -4.42
CA ALA A 39 -9.11 6.19 -4.52
C ALA A 39 -9.17 5.52 -3.13
N TYR A 40 -8.10 5.60 -2.35
CA TYR A 40 -8.04 5.00 -1.01
C TYR A 40 -9.13 5.52 -0.07
N ARG A 41 -9.47 6.79 -0.12
CA ARG A 41 -10.57 7.37 0.66
C ARG A 41 -11.94 6.77 0.33
N GLN A 42 -12.06 6.11 -0.81
CA GLN A 42 -13.26 5.39 -1.23
C GLN A 42 -13.13 3.87 -1.10
N GLY A 43 -12.02 3.37 -0.54
CA GLY A 43 -11.77 1.93 -0.42
C GLY A 43 -11.37 1.28 -1.76
N ILE A 44 -10.87 2.08 -2.70
CA ILE A 44 -10.38 1.64 -4.00
C ILE A 44 -8.85 1.59 -3.97
N PHE A 45 -8.25 0.59 -4.58
CA PHE A 45 -6.79 0.48 -4.69
C PHE A 45 -6.36 0.13 -6.10
N PRO A 46 -5.15 0.56 -6.51
CA PRO A 46 -4.61 0.26 -7.82
C PRO A 46 -4.01 -1.14 -7.90
N TRP A 47 -4.15 -1.77 -9.06
CA TRP A 47 -3.46 -3.01 -9.38
C TRP A 47 -2.94 -2.90 -10.82
N PRO A 48 -1.63 -2.68 -11.03
CA PRO A 48 -1.04 -2.68 -12.34
C PRO A 48 -1.32 -3.97 -13.10
N GLN A 49 -1.66 -3.85 -14.36
CA GLN A 49 -1.91 -4.97 -15.24
C GLN A 49 -0.77 -5.06 -16.25
N GLY A 50 -0.19 -6.23 -16.41
CA GLY A 50 0.93 -6.46 -17.33
C GLY A 50 1.99 -7.36 -16.71
N THR A 51 2.94 -7.79 -17.52
CA THR A 51 4.10 -8.58 -17.11
C THR A 51 5.35 -7.71 -17.19
N GLY A 52 6.07 -7.61 -16.06
CA GLY A 52 7.32 -6.87 -16.00
C GLY A 52 7.24 -5.56 -15.23
N ARG A 53 8.32 -4.77 -15.26
CA ARG A 53 8.49 -3.56 -14.45
C ARG A 53 7.73 -2.33 -14.98
N GLU A 54 7.24 -2.42 -16.20
CA GLU A 54 6.46 -1.36 -16.86
C GLU A 54 5.05 -1.86 -17.10
N SER A 55 4.08 -1.29 -16.38
CA SER A 55 2.67 -1.55 -16.61
C SER A 55 2.04 -0.29 -17.21
N GLU A 56 1.56 -0.39 -18.43
CA GLU A 56 0.87 0.72 -19.10
C GLU A 56 -0.55 0.93 -18.57
N ILE A 57 -1.12 -0.05 -17.88
CA ILE A 57 -2.53 -0.04 -17.47
C ILE A 57 -2.65 -0.38 -15.99
N VAL A 58 -3.41 0.43 -15.29
CA VAL A 58 -3.80 0.22 -13.88
C VAL A 58 -5.27 -0.12 -13.82
N ALA A 59 -5.60 -1.26 -13.25
CA ALA A 59 -6.96 -1.57 -12.86
C ALA A 59 -7.20 -1.10 -11.40
N TRP A 60 -8.30 -0.39 -11.18
CA TRP A 60 -8.70 0.11 -9.87
C TRP A 60 -9.76 -0.80 -9.27
N PHE A 61 -9.42 -1.44 -8.16
CA PHE A 61 -10.21 -2.48 -7.54
C PHE A 61 -10.90 -2.03 -6.26
N SER A 62 -12.09 -2.55 -6.05
CA SER A 62 -12.78 -2.55 -4.75
C SER A 62 -13.60 -3.83 -4.62
N PRO A 63 -12.98 -4.96 -4.22
CA PRO A 63 -13.64 -6.24 -4.13
C PRO A 63 -14.73 -6.25 -3.04
N ASP A 64 -15.81 -6.99 -3.31
CA ASP A 64 -16.88 -7.27 -2.36
C ASP A 64 -17.30 -8.76 -2.51
N PRO A 65 -17.15 -9.61 -1.50
CA PRO A 65 -16.74 -9.28 -0.12
C PRO A 65 -15.24 -8.99 0.03
N ARG A 66 -14.89 -8.20 1.06
CA ARG A 66 -13.51 -7.89 1.44
C ARG A 66 -13.20 -8.46 2.83
N THR A 67 -12.10 -9.19 2.95
CA THR A 67 -11.59 -9.63 4.26
C THR A 67 -11.09 -8.43 5.07
N LEU A 68 -11.52 -8.36 6.32
CA LEU A 68 -11.11 -7.31 7.26
C LEU A 68 -10.53 -7.95 8.52
N LEU A 69 -9.55 -7.29 9.11
CA LEU A 69 -9.04 -7.59 10.45
C LEU A 69 -9.48 -6.47 11.41
N PRO A 70 -10.56 -6.65 12.18
CA PRO A 70 -10.98 -5.69 13.20
C PRO A 70 -9.91 -5.60 14.29
N LEU A 71 -9.39 -4.39 14.53
CA LEU A 71 -8.28 -4.19 15.47
C LEU A 71 -8.66 -4.49 16.93
N ASP A 72 -9.93 -4.30 17.28
CA ASP A 72 -10.51 -4.61 18.59
C ASP A 72 -10.76 -6.11 18.82
N ARG A 73 -10.64 -6.94 17.77
CA ARG A 73 -10.88 -8.40 17.80
C ARG A 73 -9.66 -9.23 17.43
N ILE A 74 -8.47 -8.64 17.43
CA ILE A 74 -7.23 -9.37 17.14
C ILE A 74 -7.02 -10.48 18.19
N HIS A 75 -6.94 -11.72 17.71
CA HIS A 75 -6.63 -12.86 18.57
C HIS A 75 -5.13 -12.95 18.85
N TRP A 76 -4.74 -12.68 20.08
CA TRP A 76 -3.37 -12.82 20.54
C TRP A 76 -3.12 -14.24 21.06
N SER A 77 -2.58 -15.12 20.22
CA SER A 77 -2.23 -16.48 20.65
C SER A 77 -1.18 -16.46 21.75
N ARG A 78 -1.11 -17.55 22.54
CA ARG A 78 -0.08 -17.71 23.59
C ARG A 78 1.34 -17.69 23.02
N SER A 79 1.54 -18.31 21.85
CA SER A 79 2.83 -18.33 21.16
C SER A 79 3.24 -16.93 20.71
N LEU A 80 2.34 -16.17 20.08
CA LEU A 80 2.61 -14.80 19.67
C LEU A 80 2.99 -13.91 20.87
N ARG A 81 2.24 -13.99 21.97
CA ARG A 81 2.57 -13.23 23.19
C ARG A 81 3.93 -13.62 23.78
N ARG A 82 4.31 -14.91 23.71
CA ARG A 82 5.61 -15.36 24.14
C ARG A 82 6.72 -14.81 23.23
N THR A 83 6.55 -14.92 21.93
CA THR A 83 7.50 -14.36 20.95
C THR A 83 7.73 -12.89 21.18
N LEU A 84 6.67 -12.09 21.30
CA LEU A 84 6.77 -10.64 21.52
C LEU A 84 7.47 -10.25 22.84
N ARG A 85 7.40 -11.08 23.90
CA ARG A 85 8.10 -10.83 25.18
C ARG A 85 9.59 -11.11 25.13
N HIS A 86 10.01 -12.02 24.25
CA HIS A 86 11.40 -12.45 24.11
C HIS A 86 12.01 -11.97 22.79
N ASN A 87 11.39 -10.95 22.24
CA ASN A 87 11.68 -10.47 20.91
C ASN A 87 12.98 -9.66 20.88
N PRO A 88 13.96 -10.03 20.05
CA PRO A 88 15.16 -9.23 19.83
C PRO A 88 14.97 -8.15 18.76
N TRP A 89 13.75 -8.01 18.20
CA TRP A 89 13.51 -7.14 17.06
C TRP A 89 13.25 -5.69 17.48
N THR A 90 13.84 -4.78 16.76
CA THR A 90 13.49 -3.36 16.80
C THR A 90 12.40 -3.08 15.78
N ILE A 91 11.41 -2.29 16.18
CA ILE A 91 10.33 -1.85 15.30
C ILE A 91 10.50 -0.36 15.07
N THR A 92 10.59 0.03 13.80
CA THR A 92 10.64 1.43 13.39
C THR A 92 9.49 1.78 12.46
N VAL A 93 9.23 3.07 12.33
CA VAL A 93 8.23 3.61 11.42
C VAL A 93 8.91 4.68 10.57
N ASP A 94 8.78 4.58 9.26
CA ASP A 94 9.31 5.55 8.29
C ASP A 94 10.84 5.71 8.32
N ALA A 95 11.56 4.73 8.87
CA ALA A 95 13.02 4.80 8.93
C ALA A 95 13.67 4.50 7.56
N ALA A 96 13.02 3.66 6.75
CA ALA A 96 13.59 3.17 5.49
C ALA A 96 12.54 2.99 4.38
N PHE A 97 11.53 3.88 4.28
CA PHE A 97 10.42 3.74 3.33
C PHE A 97 10.86 3.40 1.89
N PRO A 98 11.84 4.08 1.28
CA PRO A 98 12.31 3.71 -0.07
C PRO A 98 12.87 2.28 -0.13
N GLY A 99 13.62 1.87 0.90
CA GLY A 99 14.16 0.50 0.99
C GLY A 99 13.06 -0.55 1.11
N VAL A 100 12.01 -0.28 1.90
CA VAL A 100 10.83 -1.14 2.01
C VAL A 100 10.11 -1.27 0.67
N MET A 101 9.90 -0.17 -0.05
CA MET A 101 9.29 -0.19 -1.38
C MET A 101 10.10 -1.03 -2.38
N LEU A 102 11.42 -0.88 -2.38
CA LEU A 102 12.30 -1.67 -3.24
C LEU A 102 12.27 -3.16 -2.86
N ALA A 103 12.30 -3.48 -1.57
CA ALA A 103 12.22 -4.86 -1.09
C ALA A 103 10.88 -5.51 -1.45
N CYS A 104 9.76 -4.78 -1.31
CA CYS A 104 8.45 -5.24 -1.73
C CYS A 104 8.33 -5.44 -3.26
N GLY A 105 9.08 -4.66 -4.03
CA GLY A 105 9.16 -4.77 -5.49
C GLY A 105 10.19 -5.76 -5.99
N ALA A 106 10.96 -6.43 -5.12
CA ALA A 106 11.93 -7.43 -5.53
C ALA A 106 11.24 -8.56 -6.29
N GLU A 107 11.90 -9.03 -7.35
CA GLU A 107 11.37 -10.10 -8.18
C GLU A 107 11.21 -11.39 -7.35
N CYS A 108 10.05 -12.00 -7.46
CA CYS A 108 9.79 -13.37 -7.06
C CYS A 108 9.40 -14.19 -8.29
N ASP A 109 9.37 -15.50 -8.18
CA ASP A 109 9.09 -16.42 -9.31
C ASP A 109 7.76 -16.10 -10.01
N GLU A 110 6.81 -15.50 -9.31
CA GLU A 110 5.49 -15.11 -9.81
C GLU A 110 5.44 -13.68 -10.37
N GLY A 111 6.56 -12.93 -10.32
CA GLY A 111 6.62 -11.51 -10.68
C GLY A 111 6.13 -10.57 -9.58
N THR A 112 6.14 -9.27 -9.85
CA THR A 112 5.68 -8.25 -8.91
C THR A 112 4.72 -7.27 -9.58
N TRP A 113 3.74 -6.78 -8.83
CA TRP A 113 2.86 -5.68 -9.24
C TRP A 113 3.44 -4.29 -8.87
N ILE A 114 4.57 -4.28 -8.15
CA ILE A 114 5.22 -3.03 -7.72
C ILE A 114 6.16 -2.57 -8.83
N THR A 115 5.60 -1.77 -9.73
CA THR A 115 6.32 -1.15 -10.85
C THR A 115 7.04 0.13 -10.41
N SER A 116 7.85 0.72 -11.30
CA SER A 116 8.52 2.02 -11.07
C SER A 116 7.51 3.13 -10.76
N GLU A 117 6.37 3.13 -11.43
CA GLU A 117 5.30 4.12 -11.22
C GLU A 117 4.62 3.93 -9.85
N VAL A 118 4.44 2.68 -9.41
CA VAL A 118 3.94 2.38 -8.06
C VAL A 118 4.91 2.93 -7.02
N VAL A 119 6.21 2.61 -7.15
CA VAL A 119 7.25 3.11 -6.24
C VAL A 119 7.24 4.64 -6.18
N ALA A 120 7.20 5.31 -7.34
CA ALA A 120 7.19 6.77 -7.41
C ALA A 120 5.94 7.37 -6.76
N GLY A 121 4.75 6.85 -7.06
CA GLY A 121 3.48 7.35 -6.52
C GLY A 121 3.38 7.19 -5.00
N TYR A 122 3.79 6.03 -4.48
CA TYR A 122 3.77 5.80 -3.03
C TYR A 122 4.87 6.55 -2.29
N THR A 123 6.04 6.75 -2.91
CA THR A 123 7.08 7.62 -2.35
C THR A 123 6.57 9.06 -2.22
N GLN A 124 5.86 9.57 -3.23
CA GLN A 124 5.23 10.88 -3.16
C GLN A 124 4.18 10.97 -2.05
N LEU A 125 3.34 9.92 -1.88
CA LEU A 125 2.40 9.86 -0.75
C LEU A 125 3.11 9.85 0.60
N HIS A 126 4.24 9.15 0.70
CA HIS A 126 5.07 9.13 1.91
C HIS A 126 5.65 10.51 2.23
N GLU A 127 6.22 11.20 1.25
CA GLU A 127 6.74 12.56 1.41
C GLU A 127 5.67 13.54 1.87
N LEU A 128 4.43 13.33 1.44
CA LEU A 128 3.25 14.10 1.86
C LEU A 128 2.66 13.64 3.21
N GLY A 129 3.19 12.58 3.83
CA GLY A 129 2.72 12.07 5.11
C GLY A 129 1.45 11.22 5.06
N TRP A 130 1.10 10.64 3.90
CA TRP A 130 -0.08 9.79 3.70
C TRP A 130 0.24 8.31 3.58
N ALA A 131 1.50 7.94 3.32
CA ALA A 131 1.95 6.56 3.30
C ALA A 131 3.10 6.38 4.28
N HIS A 132 3.08 5.26 4.99
CA HIS A 132 4.04 4.94 6.04
C HIS A 132 4.56 3.53 5.87
N SER A 133 5.81 3.31 6.26
CA SER A 133 6.39 1.99 6.38
C SER A 133 6.50 1.57 7.84
N LEU A 134 6.42 0.28 8.08
CA LEU A 134 6.73 -0.36 9.34
C LEU A 134 7.86 -1.35 9.09
N GLU A 135 8.99 -1.11 9.72
CA GLU A 135 10.15 -1.97 9.60
C GLU A 135 10.32 -2.81 10.87
N VAL A 136 10.73 -4.05 10.68
CA VAL A 136 11.06 -4.97 11.77
C VAL A 136 12.41 -5.58 11.44
N GLY A 137 13.39 -5.39 12.30
CA GLY A 137 14.76 -5.88 12.11
C GLY A 137 15.46 -6.19 13.42
N GLU A 138 16.60 -6.87 13.35
CA GLU A 138 17.50 -7.03 14.49
C GLU A 138 18.37 -5.77 14.65
N GLU A 139 18.79 -5.43 15.88
CA GLU A 139 19.52 -4.18 16.22
C GLU A 139 20.80 -3.91 15.41
N ARG A 140 21.19 -4.78 14.49
CA ARG A 140 22.44 -4.71 13.71
C ARG A 140 22.27 -4.40 12.23
N GLU A 141 21.04 -4.18 11.73
CA GLU A 141 20.76 -4.09 10.27
C GLU A 141 20.24 -2.71 9.81
N PHE A 142 20.26 -1.68 10.67
CA PHE A 142 19.84 -0.31 10.31
C PHE A 142 20.93 0.71 10.50
#